data_0c948a89cdc073af18cc8ae5bad3ca72
#
_entry.id   0c948a89cdc073af18cc8ae5bad3ca72
#
_cell.length_a   1.000
_cell.length_b   1.000
_cell.length_c   1.000
_cell.angle_alpha   90.00
_cell.angle_beta   90.00
_cell.angle_gamma   90.00
#
_symmetry.space_group_name_H-M   'P 1'
#
loop_
_entity.id
_entity.type
_entity.pdbx_description
1 polymer ?
#
loop_
_entity_poly.entity_id
_entity_poly.type
_entity_poly.pdbx_seq_one_letter_code
_entity_poly.pdbx_strand_id
1 'polypeptide(L)'
;GQAVSAVFALREHTDRYRAELVAARNEWETAKTSSQQIYDSDTASARKQCEDERTRFTNECSSNVQTTENRRKVTNTVMNACNNFVSNLPKNGAEKAISAAKGAIPSVESYQKDVARAISEKVKAYQTLRDCQIAEAERVRNDKLDKARTEQIDRDTQAEHRFDAKGKTIREKGQADIGSGFNKATVKAYQQEIKSSRFNAESYECPTAVPEYIMLGNIGLILPNQTQDEMTVVQSLDLQTSDVATRENGQYIVEVPYAQRLSDGISLLMRYSPADREYVQSLIQPLLLKLFMSFPAGKLEATMIDPLELGASFPDIPKLAEGPNSARIIDTKIWSKEKDIENAIATLRQRLENMTQAYGDDHESRLKKEVIRALAITDFPVGFNDTALKDLHAIVRNSAALGVCVIICANDAELEKLKQKNGNLVAEIAQSVVETKAAGKKMMIVGDNRERMFLRIDEMTDVFERKGTILTQISSVIEHMQLKIEHFDSMFKEDIYDSNNWFTGNHEEIAIPIGIKGANTIVKMVLGRGGGSTEHHALIAGQTGAGKSTLLHTLIM
;
A
#
# COMPACT_ATOMS: atom_id res chain seq x y z
N GLY A 1 -2.63 -5.75 -18.93
CA GLY A 1 -2.14 -7.04 -18.70
C GLY A 1 -0.69 -7.19 -18.26
N GLN A 2 0.20 -7.64 -19.14
CA GLN A 2 1.57 -8.04 -18.78
C GLN A 2 2.42 -6.91 -18.17
N ALA A 3 2.34 -5.69 -18.69
CA ALA A 3 3.08 -4.55 -18.13
C ALA A 3 2.63 -4.21 -16.71
N VAL A 4 1.33 -4.22 -16.45
CA VAL A 4 0.76 -3.99 -15.12
C VAL A 4 1.19 -5.10 -14.16
N SER A 5 1.12 -6.37 -14.59
CA SER A 5 1.61 -7.51 -13.81
C SER A 5 3.11 -7.39 -13.50
N ALA A 6 3.92 -6.87 -14.43
CA ALA A 6 5.34 -6.64 -14.21
C ALA A 6 5.59 -5.57 -13.13
N VAL A 7 4.79 -4.48 -13.07
CA VAL A 7 4.90 -3.45 -12.02
C VAL A 7 4.48 -4.02 -10.66
N PHE A 8 3.41 -4.83 -10.60
CA PHE A 8 3.01 -5.51 -9.37
C PHE A 8 4.09 -6.49 -8.89
N ALA A 9 4.66 -7.29 -9.79
CA ALA A 9 5.77 -8.18 -9.48
C ALA A 9 7.00 -7.39 -8.99
N LEU A 10 7.35 -6.29 -9.64
CA LEU A 10 8.44 -5.41 -9.22
C LEU A 10 8.22 -4.89 -7.80
N ARG A 11 7.01 -4.45 -7.47
CA ARG A 11 6.65 -4.03 -6.12
C ARG A 11 6.85 -5.16 -5.12
N GLU A 12 6.30 -6.34 -5.38
CA GLU A 12 6.39 -7.49 -4.49
C GLU A 12 7.85 -7.92 -4.26
N HIS A 13 8.64 -7.97 -5.33
CA HIS A 13 10.06 -8.29 -5.25
C HIS A 13 10.86 -7.24 -4.48
N THR A 14 10.60 -5.95 -4.71
CA THR A 14 11.29 -4.88 -3.97
C THR A 14 10.90 -4.87 -2.49
N ASP A 15 9.65 -5.13 -2.14
CA ASP A 15 9.18 -5.21 -0.75
C ASP A 15 9.78 -6.42 -0.03
N ARG A 16 9.82 -7.58 -0.67
CA ARG A 16 10.45 -8.79 -0.13
C ARG A 16 11.95 -8.58 0.07
N TYR A 17 12.65 -8.07 -0.93
CA TYR A 17 14.07 -7.77 -0.87
C TYR A 17 14.39 -6.80 0.29
N ARG A 18 13.62 -5.74 0.44
CA ARG A 18 13.75 -4.81 1.55
C ARG A 18 13.54 -5.49 2.91
N ALA A 19 12.51 -6.30 3.04
CA ALA A 19 12.22 -7.03 4.27
C ALA A 19 13.35 -8.00 4.65
N GLU A 20 13.92 -8.72 3.69
CA GLU A 20 15.06 -9.62 3.90
C GLU A 20 16.34 -8.86 4.32
N LEU A 21 16.61 -7.68 3.73
CA LEU A 21 17.74 -6.83 4.14
C LEU A 21 17.56 -6.27 5.56
N VAL A 22 16.38 -5.80 5.89
CA VAL A 22 16.05 -5.31 7.25
C VAL A 22 16.19 -6.44 8.27
N ALA A 23 15.72 -7.65 7.95
CA ALA A 23 15.88 -8.81 8.83
C ALA A 23 17.36 -9.16 9.04
N ALA A 24 18.16 -9.17 7.97
CA ALA A 24 19.60 -9.43 8.06
C ALA A 24 20.32 -8.37 8.91
N ARG A 25 19.94 -7.10 8.78
CA ARG A 25 20.47 -6.00 9.60
C ARG A 25 20.13 -6.16 11.07
N ASN A 26 18.88 -6.46 11.39
CA ASN A 26 18.43 -6.67 12.76
C ASN A 26 19.17 -7.85 13.43
N GLU A 27 19.42 -8.93 12.69
CA GLU A 27 20.25 -10.05 13.16
C GLU A 27 21.69 -9.61 13.48
N TRP A 28 22.29 -8.80 12.61
CA TRP A 28 23.63 -8.27 12.83
C TRP A 28 23.70 -7.33 14.05
N GLU A 29 22.74 -6.40 14.20
CA GLU A 29 22.64 -5.50 15.35
C GLU A 29 22.43 -6.28 16.65
N THR A 30 21.62 -7.34 16.63
CA THR A 30 21.41 -8.24 17.77
C THR A 30 22.69 -8.97 18.14
N ALA A 31 23.42 -9.49 17.15
CA ALA A 31 24.71 -10.15 17.37
C ALA A 31 25.74 -9.20 17.98
N LYS A 32 25.84 -7.97 17.50
CA LYS A 32 26.72 -6.92 18.06
C LYS A 32 26.36 -6.56 19.51
N THR A 33 25.07 -6.36 19.78
CA THR A 33 24.58 -6.07 21.13
C THR A 33 24.91 -7.21 22.10
N SER A 34 24.70 -8.45 21.67
CA SER A 34 25.05 -9.64 22.46
C SER A 34 26.55 -9.74 22.69
N SER A 35 27.37 -9.49 21.65
CA SER A 35 28.83 -9.46 21.75
C SER A 35 29.31 -8.43 22.79
N GLN A 36 28.73 -7.23 22.76
CA GLN A 36 29.03 -6.17 23.74
C GLN A 36 28.64 -6.58 25.17
N GLN A 37 27.46 -7.17 25.34
CA GLN A 37 27.01 -7.65 26.66
C GLN A 37 27.94 -8.72 27.26
N ILE A 38 28.42 -9.67 26.42
CA ILE A 38 29.38 -10.68 26.84
C ILE A 38 30.70 -10.01 27.28
N TYR A 39 31.21 -9.09 26.46
CA TYR A 39 32.43 -8.35 26.78
C TYR A 39 32.30 -7.58 28.11
N ASP A 40 31.21 -6.87 28.31
CA ASP A 40 30.94 -6.11 29.54
C ASP A 40 30.86 -7.03 30.75
N SER A 41 30.22 -8.18 30.64
CA SER A 41 30.13 -9.20 31.67
C SER A 41 31.50 -9.78 32.04
N ASP A 42 32.28 -10.18 31.03
CA ASP A 42 33.61 -10.78 31.24
C ASP A 42 34.58 -9.78 31.84
N THR A 43 34.58 -8.54 31.36
CA THR A 43 35.42 -7.47 31.91
C THR A 43 35.04 -7.06 33.31
N ALA A 44 33.75 -7.00 33.62
CA ALA A 44 33.25 -6.74 35.00
C ALA A 44 33.65 -7.87 35.96
N SER A 45 33.51 -9.12 35.52
CA SER A 45 33.90 -10.30 36.28
C SER A 45 35.43 -10.31 36.57
N ALA A 46 36.27 -10.05 35.56
CA ALA A 46 37.73 -9.98 35.70
C ALA A 46 38.14 -8.86 36.66
N ARG A 47 37.52 -7.68 36.56
CA ARG A 47 37.80 -6.56 37.47
C ARG A 47 37.37 -6.87 38.89
N LYS A 48 36.20 -7.45 39.12
CA LYS A 48 35.71 -7.83 40.44
C LYS A 48 36.62 -8.87 41.07
N GLN A 49 36.99 -9.93 40.36
CA GLN A 49 37.89 -10.92 40.87
C GLN A 49 39.23 -10.32 41.34
N CYS A 50 39.82 -9.45 40.54
CA CYS A 50 41.07 -8.75 40.88
C CYS A 50 40.90 -7.91 42.17
N GLU A 51 39.81 -7.19 42.33
CA GLU A 51 39.55 -6.36 43.50
C GLU A 51 39.31 -7.22 44.77
N ASP A 52 38.60 -8.32 44.64
CA ASP A 52 38.39 -9.28 45.71
C ASP A 52 39.73 -9.89 46.18
N GLU A 53 40.60 -10.30 45.24
CA GLU A 53 41.93 -10.80 45.54
C GLU A 53 42.83 -9.74 46.15
N ARG A 54 42.81 -8.53 45.62
CA ARG A 54 43.56 -7.39 46.20
C ARG A 54 43.12 -7.09 47.65
N THR A 55 41.83 -7.12 47.91
CA THR A 55 41.28 -6.93 49.24
C THR A 55 41.70 -8.05 50.17
N ARG A 56 41.65 -9.30 49.71
CA ARG A 56 42.10 -10.48 50.49
C ARG A 56 43.57 -10.35 50.85
N PHE A 57 44.49 -10.10 49.87
CA PHE A 57 45.91 -9.99 50.11
C PHE A 57 46.28 -8.81 51.03
N THR A 58 45.55 -7.71 50.90
CA THR A 58 45.71 -6.55 51.77
C THR A 58 45.32 -6.86 53.19
N ASN A 59 44.22 -7.55 53.41
CA ASN A 59 43.74 -7.97 54.72
C ASN A 59 44.65 -9.02 55.38
N GLU A 60 45.12 -10.00 54.61
CA GLU A 60 46.09 -11.02 55.06
C GLU A 60 47.41 -10.37 55.47
N CYS A 61 47.90 -9.45 54.66
CA CYS A 61 49.11 -8.70 54.99
C CYS A 61 48.93 -7.88 56.30
N SER A 62 47.84 -7.16 56.39
CA SER A 62 47.51 -6.33 57.58
C SER A 62 47.42 -7.17 58.85
N SER A 63 46.77 -8.32 58.81
CA SER A 63 46.67 -9.29 59.90
C SER A 63 48.02 -9.84 60.33
N ASN A 64 48.87 -10.23 59.32
CA ASN A 64 50.22 -10.76 59.58
C ASN A 64 51.13 -9.68 60.17
N VAL A 65 51.06 -8.44 59.68
CA VAL A 65 51.79 -7.30 60.18
C VAL A 65 51.36 -7.01 61.64
N GLN A 66 50.06 -6.94 61.88
CA GLN A 66 49.52 -6.68 63.23
C GLN A 66 49.95 -7.75 64.23
N THR A 67 49.89 -9.01 63.82
CA THR A 67 50.38 -10.15 64.68
C THR A 67 51.87 -10.00 64.98
N THR A 68 52.67 -9.64 63.97
CA THR A 68 54.12 -9.44 64.13
C THR A 68 54.45 -8.26 65.00
N GLU A 69 53.76 -7.12 64.86
CA GLU A 69 53.90 -5.96 65.72
C GLU A 69 53.43 -6.18 67.16
N ASN A 70 52.40 -6.99 67.38
CA ASN A 70 51.99 -7.40 68.73
C ASN A 70 53.12 -8.19 69.44
N ARG A 71 53.85 -9.04 68.75
CA ARG A 71 55.06 -9.71 69.31
C ARG A 71 56.14 -8.67 69.72
N ARG A 72 56.34 -7.64 68.96
CA ARG A 72 57.24 -6.52 69.29
C ARG A 72 56.81 -5.80 70.56
N LYS A 73 55.52 -5.54 70.73
CA LYS A 73 54.96 -4.94 71.98
C LYS A 73 55.24 -5.81 73.21
N VAL A 74 55.04 -7.11 73.08
CA VAL A 74 55.32 -8.06 74.19
C VAL A 74 56.83 -7.99 74.54
N THR A 75 57.73 -8.01 73.54
CA THR A 75 59.16 -7.92 73.78
C THR A 75 59.55 -6.62 74.50
N ASN A 76 58.97 -5.48 74.09
CA ASN A 76 59.20 -4.20 74.71
C ASN A 76 58.66 -4.15 76.18
N THR A 77 57.49 -4.78 76.42
CA THR A 77 56.93 -4.91 77.80
C THR A 77 57.85 -5.70 78.73
N VAL A 78 58.39 -6.81 78.20
CA VAL A 78 59.35 -7.66 78.99
C VAL A 78 60.62 -6.83 79.30
N MET A 79 61.14 -6.11 78.28
CA MET A 79 62.29 -5.23 78.46
C MET A 79 62.05 -4.18 79.57
N ASN A 80 60.92 -3.48 79.49
CA ASN A 80 60.57 -2.45 80.43
C ASN A 80 60.42 -3.07 81.88
N ALA A 81 59.83 -4.27 81.97
CA ALA A 81 59.76 -4.98 83.21
C ALA A 81 61.13 -5.34 83.75
N CYS A 82 62.06 -5.83 82.93
CA CYS A 82 63.42 -6.11 83.36
C CYS A 82 64.14 -4.87 83.83
N ASN A 83 64.05 -3.74 83.07
CA ASN A 83 64.65 -2.46 83.46
C ASN A 83 64.06 -1.95 84.81
N ASN A 84 62.75 -2.00 84.95
CA ASN A 84 62.08 -1.60 86.19
C ASN A 84 62.50 -2.49 87.40
N PHE A 85 62.64 -3.81 87.14
CA PHE A 85 63.12 -4.70 88.16
C PHE A 85 64.53 -4.31 88.64
N VAL A 86 65.46 -4.16 87.67
CA VAL A 86 66.84 -3.78 88.03
C VAL A 86 66.93 -2.39 88.68
N SER A 87 66.07 -1.45 88.32
CA SER A 87 66.03 -0.13 88.88
C SER A 87 65.54 -0.11 90.38
N ASN A 88 64.69 -1.06 90.69
CA ASN A 88 64.03 -1.19 92.04
C ASN A 88 64.81 -2.11 92.98
N LEU A 89 65.92 -2.70 92.62
CA LEU A 89 66.73 -3.54 93.45
C LEU A 89 67.27 -2.72 94.70
N PRO A 90 67.16 -3.31 95.90
CA PRO A 90 67.62 -2.60 97.16
C PRO A 90 69.10 -2.34 97.11
N LYS A 91 69.51 -1.09 97.39
CA LYS A 91 70.90 -0.58 97.31
C LYS A 91 71.85 -1.19 98.37
N ASN A 92 71.33 -1.76 99.50
CA ASN A 92 72.15 -2.30 100.62
C ASN A 92 72.11 -3.86 100.58
N GLY A 93 73.28 -4.44 100.50
CA GLY A 93 73.47 -5.90 100.60
C GLY A 93 73.39 -6.75 99.36
N ALA A 94 73.04 -6.24 98.25
CA ALA A 94 72.90 -6.95 96.98
C ALA A 94 73.83 -6.48 95.83
N GLU A 95 74.91 -5.90 96.18
CA GLU A 95 75.84 -5.28 95.13
C GLU A 95 76.25 -6.25 94.02
N LYS A 96 76.56 -7.49 94.40
CA LYS A 96 76.91 -8.51 93.32
C LYS A 96 75.71 -8.86 92.42
N ALA A 97 74.52 -9.00 93.02
CA ALA A 97 73.33 -9.25 92.29
C ALA A 97 72.93 -8.10 91.34
N ILE A 98 73.07 -6.84 91.91
CA ILE A 98 72.80 -5.63 91.15
C ILE A 98 73.84 -5.47 89.99
N SER A 99 75.12 -5.79 90.26
CA SER A 99 76.21 -5.72 89.23
C SER A 99 75.96 -6.78 88.17
N ALA A 100 75.60 -8.01 88.55
CA ALA A 100 75.23 -9.08 87.60
C ALA A 100 73.99 -8.74 86.76
N ALA A 101 72.97 -8.21 87.38
CA ALA A 101 71.74 -7.76 86.69
C ALA A 101 72.03 -6.59 85.75
N LYS A 102 72.81 -5.58 86.16
CA LYS A 102 73.24 -4.50 85.35
C LYS A 102 74.10 -4.97 84.19
N GLY A 103 74.97 -6.00 84.39
CA GLY A 103 75.82 -6.58 83.33
C GLY A 103 75.00 -7.36 82.31
N ALA A 104 73.84 -7.87 82.63
CA ALA A 104 72.96 -8.54 81.70
C ALA A 104 72.11 -7.60 80.82
N ILE A 105 71.90 -6.34 81.26
CA ILE A 105 71.08 -5.37 80.52
C ILE A 105 71.58 -5.17 79.08
N PRO A 106 72.87 -5.00 78.77
CA PRO A 106 73.36 -4.81 77.39
C PRO A 106 73.05 -6.01 76.49
N SER A 107 73.09 -7.24 77.02
CA SER A 107 72.72 -8.43 76.26
C SER A 107 71.22 -8.48 75.92
N VAL A 108 70.37 -8.06 76.87
CA VAL A 108 68.91 -7.97 76.66
C VAL A 108 68.57 -6.83 75.69
N GLU A 109 69.27 -5.70 75.77
CA GLU A 109 69.15 -4.60 74.80
C GLU A 109 69.58 -4.99 73.39
N SER A 110 70.69 -5.76 73.27
CA SER A 110 71.13 -6.30 71.99
C SER A 110 70.08 -7.23 71.41
N TYR A 111 69.55 -8.16 72.22
CA TYR A 111 68.48 -9.07 71.85
C TYR A 111 67.23 -8.31 71.40
N GLN A 112 66.84 -7.22 72.12
CA GLN A 112 65.69 -6.38 71.73
C GLN A 112 65.92 -5.74 70.37
N LYS A 113 67.15 -5.23 70.09
CA LYS A 113 67.50 -4.67 68.76
C LYS A 113 67.44 -5.71 67.65
N ASP A 114 67.96 -6.92 67.90
CA ASP A 114 67.89 -8.02 66.94
C ASP A 114 66.47 -8.49 66.65
N VAL A 115 65.66 -8.60 67.68
CA VAL A 115 64.22 -8.90 67.55
C VAL A 115 63.48 -7.77 66.78
N ALA A 116 63.77 -6.53 67.09
CA ALA A 116 63.18 -5.38 66.39
C ALA A 116 63.56 -5.37 64.91
N ARG A 117 64.84 -5.71 64.58
CA ARG A 117 65.33 -5.83 63.20
C ARG A 117 64.62 -6.99 62.49
N ALA A 118 64.56 -8.19 63.07
CA ALA A 118 63.89 -9.37 62.53
C ALA A 118 62.40 -9.12 62.27
N ILE A 119 61.71 -8.43 63.19
CA ILE A 119 60.31 -8.03 63.02
C ILE A 119 60.19 -7.06 61.84
N SER A 120 61.05 -6.07 61.74
CA SER A 120 61.03 -5.09 60.66
C SER A 120 61.25 -5.75 59.31
N GLU A 121 62.21 -6.71 59.21
CA GLU A 121 62.45 -7.49 57.99
C GLU A 121 61.26 -8.36 57.64
N LYS A 122 60.60 -9.00 58.63
CA LYS A 122 59.42 -9.82 58.42
C LYS A 122 58.22 -8.99 57.94
N VAL A 123 58.00 -7.78 58.50
CA VAL A 123 56.98 -6.84 58.05
C VAL A 123 57.22 -6.47 56.58
N LYS A 124 58.45 -6.10 56.24
CA LYS A 124 58.82 -5.81 54.84
C LYS A 124 58.57 -7.00 53.91
N ALA A 125 58.90 -8.21 54.36
CA ALA A 125 58.63 -9.42 53.59
C ALA A 125 57.13 -9.64 53.30
N TYR A 126 56.28 -9.41 54.33
CA TYR A 126 54.81 -9.48 54.11
C TYR A 126 54.29 -8.43 53.16
N GLN A 127 54.84 -7.19 53.22
CA GLN A 127 54.48 -6.10 52.31
C GLN A 127 54.90 -6.44 50.89
N THR A 128 56.15 -6.92 50.71
CA THR A 128 56.66 -7.33 49.41
C THR A 128 55.83 -8.48 48.81
N LEU A 129 55.48 -9.48 49.66
CA LEU A 129 54.65 -10.60 49.21
C LEU A 129 53.27 -10.10 48.76
N ARG A 130 52.61 -9.22 49.55
CA ARG A 130 51.34 -8.59 49.17
C ARG A 130 51.47 -7.91 47.80
N ASP A 131 52.51 -7.08 47.62
CA ASP A 131 52.72 -6.31 46.42
C ASP A 131 52.95 -7.22 45.19
N CYS A 132 53.69 -8.30 45.35
CA CYS A 132 53.85 -9.31 44.32
C CYS A 132 52.53 -10.05 43.98
N GLN A 133 51.74 -10.39 45.00
CA GLN A 133 50.45 -11.04 44.81
C GLN A 133 49.43 -10.13 44.13
N ILE A 134 49.40 -8.84 44.52
CA ILE A 134 48.57 -7.84 43.85
C ILE A 134 49.00 -7.63 42.41
N ALA A 135 50.32 -7.51 42.11
CA ALA A 135 50.80 -7.38 40.76
C ALA A 135 50.45 -8.59 39.87
N GLU A 136 50.52 -9.79 40.40
CA GLU A 136 50.08 -11.01 39.70
C GLU A 136 48.57 -11.03 39.44
N ALA A 137 47.74 -10.64 40.40
CA ALA A 137 46.31 -10.50 40.22
C ALA A 137 45.95 -9.44 39.15
N GLU A 138 46.67 -8.34 39.11
CA GLU A 138 46.57 -7.31 38.08
C GLU A 138 46.98 -7.84 36.69
N ARG A 139 48.05 -8.64 36.62
CA ARG A 139 48.50 -9.27 35.37
C ARG A 139 47.41 -10.21 34.85
N VAL A 140 46.90 -11.10 35.71
CA VAL A 140 45.82 -12.04 35.35
C VAL A 140 44.56 -11.29 34.89
N ARG A 141 44.19 -10.18 35.55
CA ARG A 141 43.10 -9.31 35.12
C ARG A 141 43.35 -8.78 33.72
N ASN A 142 44.51 -8.21 33.45
CA ASN A 142 44.85 -7.62 32.16
C ASN A 142 44.83 -8.70 31.04
N ASP A 143 45.38 -9.87 31.30
CA ASP A 143 45.33 -11.00 30.35
C ASP A 143 43.89 -11.40 30.02
N LYS A 144 43.00 -11.42 31.02
CA LYS A 144 41.55 -11.67 30.81
C LYS A 144 40.87 -10.56 30.03
N LEU A 145 41.17 -9.30 30.30
CA LEU A 145 40.65 -8.16 29.56
C LEU A 145 41.06 -8.17 28.08
N ASP A 146 42.34 -8.46 27.80
CA ASP A 146 42.85 -8.56 26.45
C ASP A 146 42.23 -9.75 25.69
N LYS A 147 42.04 -10.88 26.37
CA LYS A 147 41.36 -12.02 25.80
C LYS A 147 39.88 -11.69 25.48
N ALA A 148 39.17 -11.09 26.42
CA ALA A 148 37.76 -10.68 26.22
C ALA A 148 37.62 -9.69 25.05
N ARG A 149 38.58 -8.77 24.90
CA ARG A 149 38.62 -7.82 23.79
C ARG A 149 38.86 -8.51 22.45
N THR A 150 39.78 -9.45 22.39
CA THR A 150 40.09 -10.22 21.18
C THR A 150 38.86 -11.04 20.77
N GLU A 151 38.25 -11.76 21.72
CA GLU A 151 37.02 -12.54 21.47
C GLU A 151 35.85 -11.68 21.03
N GLN A 152 35.73 -10.45 21.57
CA GLN A 152 34.71 -9.50 21.10
C GLN A 152 34.95 -9.12 19.64
N ILE A 153 36.19 -8.75 19.28
CA ILE A 153 36.55 -8.38 17.90
C ILE A 153 36.26 -9.55 16.95
N ASP A 154 36.59 -10.77 17.35
CA ASP A 154 36.36 -11.97 16.54
C ASP A 154 34.86 -12.20 16.33
N ARG A 155 34.04 -12.06 17.39
CA ARG A 155 32.57 -12.16 17.28
C ARG A 155 31.98 -11.08 16.38
N ASP A 156 32.42 -9.84 16.54
CA ASP A 156 31.96 -8.71 15.73
C ASP A 156 32.35 -8.89 14.26
N THR A 157 33.57 -9.32 13.99
CA THR A 157 34.06 -9.61 12.63
C THR A 157 33.27 -10.76 11.99
N GLN A 158 33.01 -11.83 12.73
CA GLN A 158 32.19 -12.94 12.24
C GLN A 158 30.73 -12.49 11.94
N ALA A 159 30.16 -11.63 12.80
CA ALA A 159 28.83 -11.08 12.59
C ALA A 159 28.78 -10.23 11.32
N GLU A 160 29.80 -9.40 11.09
CA GLU A 160 29.95 -8.58 9.89
C GLU A 160 30.09 -9.43 8.62
N HIS A 161 30.95 -10.43 8.62
CA HIS A 161 31.10 -11.36 7.50
C HIS A 161 29.80 -12.13 7.18
N ARG A 162 29.04 -12.54 8.20
CA ARG A 162 27.74 -13.19 7.99
C ARG A 162 26.72 -12.22 7.37
N PHE A 163 26.68 -10.99 7.85
CA PHE A 163 25.83 -9.94 7.30
C PHE A 163 26.17 -9.65 5.84
N ASP A 164 27.44 -9.47 5.50
CA ASP A 164 27.90 -9.22 4.14
C ASP A 164 27.58 -10.38 3.19
N ALA A 165 27.86 -11.62 3.61
CA ALA A 165 27.55 -12.82 2.83
C ALA A 165 26.03 -12.95 2.60
N LYS A 166 25.23 -12.74 3.64
CA LYS A 166 23.77 -12.76 3.55
C LYS A 166 23.24 -11.64 2.65
N GLY A 167 23.77 -10.43 2.80
CA GLY A 167 23.45 -9.29 1.95
C GLY A 167 23.80 -9.51 0.48
N LYS A 168 24.92 -10.16 0.18
CA LYS A 168 25.31 -10.57 -1.17
C LYS A 168 24.32 -11.56 -1.76
N THR A 169 23.95 -12.61 -1.02
CA THR A 169 22.97 -13.62 -1.46
C THR A 169 21.60 -13.00 -1.71
N ILE A 170 21.15 -12.12 -0.81
CA ILE A 170 19.88 -11.40 -0.97
C ILE A 170 19.91 -10.53 -2.23
N ARG A 171 21.02 -9.82 -2.50
CA ARG A 171 21.18 -8.99 -3.72
C ARG A 171 21.14 -9.84 -4.99
N GLU A 172 21.90 -10.93 -5.04
CA GLU A 172 21.96 -11.82 -6.22
C GLU A 172 20.57 -12.43 -6.51
N LYS A 173 19.87 -12.91 -5.47
CA LYS A 173 18.51 -13.43 -5.60
C LYS A 173 17.53 -12.33 -6.03
N GLY A 174 17.59 -11.15 -5.40
CA GLY A 174 16.74 -10.02 -5.75
C GLY A 174 16.92 -9.57 -7.19
N GLN A 175 18.15 -9.50 -7.68
CA GLN A 175 18.44 -9.17 -9.08
C GLN A 175 17.90 -10.23 -10.05
N ALA A 176 18.03 -11.52 -9.72
CA ALA A 176 17.49 -12.59 -10.54
C ALA A 176 15.95 -12.56 -10.58
N ASP A 177 15.30 -12.41 -9.42
CA ASP A 177 13.84 -12.33 -9.31
C ASP A 177 13.27 -11.10 -10.07
N ILE A 178 13.92 -9.96 -9.93
CA ILE A 178 13.51 -8.72 -10.62
C ILE A 178 13.78 -8.83 -12.11
N GLY A 179 14.94 -9.36 -12.52
CA GLY A 179 15.30 -9.54 -13.92
C GLY A 179 14.39 -10.53 -14.66
N SER A 180 13.84 -11.53 -13.96
CA SER A 180 12.88 -12.47 -14.53
C SER A 180 11.48 -11.87 -14.67
N GLY A 181 11.05 -11.04 -13.71
CA GLY A 181 9.71 -10.45 -13.67
C GLY A 181 9.60 -9.07 -14.33
N PHE A 182 10.67 -8.28 -14.33
CA PHE A 182 10.72 -6.92 -14.86
C PHE A 182 11.77 -6.80 -15.95
N ASN A 183 11.38 -7.15 -17.17
CA ASN A 183 12.26 -7.03 -18.34
C ASN A 183 12.18 -5.61 -18.91
N LYS A 184 13.29 -4.86 -18.86
CA LYS A 184 13.41 -3.51 -19.45
C LYS A 184 12.92 -3.42 -20.90
N ALA A 185 13.25 -4.41 -21.72
CA ALA A 185 12.85 -4.44 -23.12
C ALA A 185 11.33 -4.55 -23.28
N THR A 186 10.69 -5.39 -22.45
CA THR A 186 9.24 -5.57 -22.46
C THR A 186 8.53 -4.29 -22.00
N VAL A 187 8.99 -3.66 -20.91
CA VAL A 187 8.41 -2.39 -20.43
C VAL A 187 8.58 -1.27 -21.46
N LYS A 188 9.75 -1.18 -22.10
CA LYS A 188 10.00 -0.21 -23.15
C LYS A 188 9.11 -0.43 -24.38
N ALA A 189 8.89 -1.69 -24.77
CA ALA A 189 7.96 -2.04 -25.84
C ALA A 189 6.53 -1.60 -25.50
N TYR A 190 6.06 -1.87 -24.27
CA TYR A 190 4.75 -1.40 -23.82
C TYR A 190 4.64 0.11 -23.77
N GLN A 191 5.68 0.82 -23.31
CA GLN A 191 5.69 2.29 -23.34
C GLN A 191 5.62 2.85 -24.75
N GLN A 192 6.26 2.20 -25.72
CA GLN A 192 6.19 2.60 -27.14
C GLN A 192 4.81 2.31 -27.73
N GLU A 193 4.24 1.13 -27.46
CA GLU A 193 2.91 0.74 -27.92
C GLU A 193 1.85 1.74 -27.44
N ILE A 194 2.02 2.29 -26.25
CA ILE A 194 1.10 3.24 -25.65
C ILE A 194 1.33 4.66 -26.10
N LYS A 195 2.56 5.06 -26.38
CA LYS A 195 2.78 6.33 -27.08
C LYS A 195 2.07 6.33 -28.43
N SER A 196 2.03 5.17 -29.11
CA SER A 196 1.31 5.00 -30.37
C SER A 196 -0.20 4.89 -30.22
N SER A 197 -0.71 4.44 -29.06
CA SER A 197 -2.14 4.31 -28.77
C SER A 197 -2.74 5.51 -28.03
N ARG A 198 -1.93 6.53 -27.68
CA ARG A 198 -2.46 7.79 -27.15
C ARG A 198 -3.33 8.44 -28.21
N PHE A 199 -4.52 8.83 -27.78
CA PHE A 199 -5.37 9.65 -28.62
C PHE A 199 -4.60 10.91 -29.06
N ASN A 200 -4.42 11.03 -30.35
CA ASN A 200 -3.94 12.27 -30.92
C ASN A 200 -5.16 13.11 -31.26
N ALA A 201 -5.38 14.20 -30.55
CA ALA A 201 -6.50 15.10 -30.80
C ALA A 201 -6.49 15.71 -32.21
N GLU A 202 -5.32 15.76 -32.84
CA GLU A 202 -5.18 16.29 -34.21
C GLU A 202 -5.65 15.31 -35.29
N SER A 203 -5.51 14.01 -35.02
CA SER A 203 -5.86 12.94 -35.98
C SER A 203 -6.98 12.04 -35.43
N TYR A 204 -7.84 12.57 -34.55
CA TYR A 204 -8.95 11.79 -34.01
C TYR A 204 -9.95 11.46 -35.10
N GLU A 205 -10.19 10.17 -35.27
CA GLU A 205 -11.27 9.62 -36.10
C GLU A 205 -12.17 8.76 -35.22
N CYS A 206 -13.47 8.86 -35.42
CA CYS A 206 -14.44 8.09 -34.66
C CYS A 206 -14.25 6.59 -34.93
N PRO A 207 -14.05 5.74 -33.90
CA PRO A 207 -13.87 4.31 -34.07
C PRO A 207 -15.05 3.64 -34.78
N THR A 208 -14.76 2.61 -35.55
CA THR A 208 -15.78 1.80 -36.25
C THR A 208 -16.06 0.48 -35.57
N ALA A 209 -15.19 0.08 -34.62
CA ALA A 209 -15.32 -1.17 -33.86
C ALA A 209 -15.27 -0.92 -32.36
N VAL A 210 -15.94 -1.79 -31.59
CA VAL A 210 -15.87 -1.77 -30.13
C VAL A 210 -14.45 -2.16 -29.69
N PRO A 211 -13.80 -1.39 -28.82
CA PRO A 211 -12.45 -1.66 -28.39
C PRO A 211 -12.39 -2.89 -27.46
N GLU A 212 -11.31 -3.65 -27.55
CA GLU A 212 -11.04 -4.74 -26.60
C GLU A 212 -10.56 -4.21 -25.24
N TYR A 213 -9.78 -3.13 -25.26
CA TYR A 213 -9.20 -2.48 -24.08
C TYR A 213 -9.50 -0.99 -24.06
N ILE A 214 -9.76 -0.48 -22.87
CA ILE A 214 -9.87 0.96 -22.61
C ILE A 214 -8.68 1.40 -21.76
N MET A 215 -7.93 2.35 -22.31
CA MET A 215 -6.81 2.98 -21.61
C MET A 215 -7.33 4.00 -20.60
N LEU A 216 -7.00 3.82 -19.31
CA LEU A 216 -7.43 4.73 -18.25
C LEU A 216 -6.34 5.73 -17.83
N GLY A 217 -5.08 5.39 -18.03
CA GLY A 217 -3.94 6.21 -17.64
C GLY A 217 -2.67 5.36 -17.50
N ASN A 218 -1.83 5.71 -16.53
CA ASN A 218 -0.61 4.97 -16.22
C ASN A 218 -0.68 4.46 -14.78
N ILE A 219 -0.28 3.21 -14.55
CA ILE A 219 -0.01 2.72 -13.21
C ILE A 219 1.48 2.87 -12.92
N GLY A 220 1.80 3.43 -11.78
CA GLY A 220 3.16 3.72 -11.38
C GLY A 220 3.54 3.11 -10.05
N LEU A 221 4.85 2.89 -9.88
CA LEU A 221 5.46 2.46 -8.64
C LEU A 221 6.56 3.46 -8.26
N ILE A 222 6.43 4.04 -7.07
CA ILE A 222 7.47 4.84 -6.46
C ILE A 222 8.46 3.89 -5.80
N LEU A 223 9.72 3.91 -6.25
CA LEU A 223 10.77 3.08 -5.66
C LEU A 223 11.26 3.72 -4.35
N PRO A 224 11.48 2.94 -3.29
CA PRO A 224 11.92 3.45 -2.01
C PRO A 224 13.38 3.94 -2.09
N ASN A 225 13.67 5.13 -1.53
CA ASN A 225 15.01 5.72 -1.54
C ASN A 225 15.34 6.54 -0.28
N GLN A 226 14.57 6.38 0.79
CA GLN A 226 14.72 7.20 2.01
C GLN A 226 15.80 6.66 2.97
N THR A 227 16.03 5.36 2.97
CA THR A 227 17.05 4.71 3.80
C THR A 227 18.18 4.15 2.94
N GLN A 228 19.35 3.85 3.57
CA GLN A 228 20.47 3.22 2.88
C GLN A 228 20.09 1.85 2.27
N ASP A 229 19.27 1.08 2.98
CA ASP A 229 18.81 -0.22 2.49
C ASP A 229 17.87 -0.05 1.28
N GLU A 230 17.01 0.94 1.30
CA GLU A 230 16.15 1.30 0.17
C GLU A 230 16.96 1.77 -1.04
N MET A 231 17.97 2.60 -0.83
CA MET A 231 18.90 3.02 -1.89
C MET A 231 19.64 1.83 -2.50
N THR A 232 20.04 0.86 -1.69
CA THR A 232 20.67 -0.38 -2.17
C THR A 232 19.73 -1.19 -3.07
N VAL A 233 18.43 -1.26 -2.71
CA VAL A 233 17.40 -1.89 -3.57
C VAL A 233 17.32 -1.18 -4.92
N VAL A 234 17.18 0.14 -4.92
CA VAL A 234 17.05 0.93 -6.15
C VAL A 234 18.29 0.80 -7.03
N GLN A 235 19.48 0.85 -6.44
CA GLN A 235 20.74 0.67 -7.17
C GLN A 235 20.88 -0.73 -7.78
N SER A 236 20.40 -1.77 -7.08
CA SER A 236 20.46 -3.15 -7.58
C SER A 236 19.58 -3.39 -8.81
N LEU A 237 18.58 -2.53 -9.04
CA LEU A 237 17.69 -2.61 -10.21
C LEU A 237 18.37 -2.13 -11.50
N ASP A 238 19.49 -1.42 -11.41
CA ASP A 238 20.19 -0.82 -12.55
C ASP A 238 19.23 -0.07 -13.51
N LEU A 239 18.26 0.65 -12.94
CA LEU A 239 17.29 1.42 -13.68
C LEU A 239 17.91 2.75 -14.11
N GLN A 240 18.08 2.91 -15.41
CA GLN A 240 18.39 4.22 -15.97
C GLN A 240 17.08 5.00 -16.13
N THR A 241 17.02 6.20 -15.56
CA THR A 241 15.82 7.05 -15.56
C THR A 241 15.28 7.37 -16.95
N SER A 242 16.15 7.40 -17.97
CA SER A 242 15.76 7.67 -19.34
C SER A 242 15.01 6.52 -20.03
N ASP A 243 15.13 5.29 -19.55
CA ASP A 243 14.62 4.11 -20.26
C ASP A 243 13.27 3.62 -19.73
N VAL A 244 13.14 3.43 -18.43
CA VAL A 244 11.95 2.79 -17.82
C VAL A 244 11.49 3.45 -16.52
N ALA A 245 12.29 4.36 -15.97
CA ALA A 245 11.98 5.10 -14.76
C ALA A 245 12.22 6.58 -14.96
N THR A 246 11.39 7.39 -14.38
CA THR A 246 11.57 8.85 -14.28
C THR A 246 12.02 9.22 -12.89
N ARG A 247 12.67 10.36 -12.73
CA ARG A 247 13.06 10.90 -11.43
C ARG A 247 12.25 12.16 -11.15
N GLU A 248 11.28 12.04 -10.25
CA GLU A 248 10.45 13.17 -9.82
C GLU A 248 10.71 13.45 -8.33
N ASN A 249 10.97 14.69 -7.98
CA ASN A 249 11.21 15.12 -6.59
C ASN A 249 12.24 14.26 -5.83
N GLY A 250 13.26 13.77 -6.53
CA GLY A 250 14.30 12.92 -5.94
C GLY A 250 13.95 11.43 -5.84
N GLN A 251 12.74 11.04 -6.17
CA GLN A 251 12.29 9.64 -6.17
C GLN A 251 12.35 9.04 -7.56
N TYR A 252 12.64 7.74 -7.65
CA TYR A 252 12.54 6.98 -8.89
C TYR A 252 11.11 6.45 -9.03
N ILE A 253 10.52 6.67 -10.20
CA ILE A 253 9.15 6.27 -10.52
C ILE A 253 9.18 5.42 -11.78
N VAL A 254 8.63 4.22 -11.70
CA VAL A 254 8.42 3.32 -12.84
C VAL A 254 6.94 3.40 -13.22
N GLU A 255 6.64 3.85 -14.44
CA GLU A 255 5.27 3.93 -14.94
C GLU A 255 5.08 3.06 -16.17
N VAL A 256 3.95 2.38 -16.17
CA VAL A 256 3.46 1.64 -17.34
C VAL A 256 1.97 1.94 -17.53
N PRO A 257 1.51 1.84 -18.77
CA PRO A 257 0.14 2.12 -19.08
C PRO A 257 -0.84 1.14 -18.47
N TYR A 258 -1.94 1.66 -18.06
CA TYR A 258 -3.03 0.94 -17.45
C TYR A 258 -4.26 0.96 -18.35
N ALA A 259 -4.59 -0.20 -18.87
CA ALA A 259 -5.82 -0.43 -19.62
C ALA A 259 -6.64 -1.53 -18.95
N GLN A 260 -7.94 -1.39 -18.97
CA GLN A 260 -8.87 -2.45 -18.56
C GLN A 260 -9.48 -3.10 -19.80
N ARG A 261 -9.62 -4.41 -19.76
CA ARG A 261 -10.28 -5.17 -20.81
C ARG A 261 -11.79 -5.00 -20.67
N LEU A 262 -12.45 -4.66 -21.76
CA LEU A 262 -13.89 -4.40 -21.73
C LEU A 262 -14.71 -5.62 -21.29
N SER A 263 -14.29 -6.84 -21.68
CA SER A 263 -14.94 -8.08 -21.26
C SER A 263 -14.85 -8.38 -19.77
N ASP A 264 -13.83 -7.82 -19.09
CA ASP A 264 -13.64 -8.00 -17.66
C ASP A 264 -14.38 -6.92 -16.84
N GLY A 265 -15.01 -5.95 -17.53
CA GLY A 265 -15.66 -4.79 -16.97
C GLY A 265 -14.68 -3.63 -16.72
N ILE A 266 -15.19 -2.42 -16.87
CA ILE A 266 -14.45 -1.20 -16.52
C ILE A 266 -15.10 -0.63 -15.28
N SER A 267 -14.40 -0.70 -14.14
CA SER A 267 -14.94 -0.24 -12.87
C SER A 267 -13.85 0.44 -12.05
N LEU A 268 -14.07 1.69 -11.71
CA LEU A 268 -13.13 2.53 -10.97
C LEU A 268 -13.83 3.26 -9.83
N LEU A 269 -13.33 3.09 -8.60
CA LEU A 269 -13.74 3.84 -7.42
C LEU A 269 -12.60 4.78 -7.01
N MET A 270 -12.84 6.07 -7.13
CA MET A 270 -11.89 7.13 -6.78
C MET A 270 -12.30 7.77 -5.46
N ARG A 271 -11.60 7.43 -4.39
CA ARG A 271 -11.84 7.97 -3.05
C ARG A 271 -11.08 9.28 -2.85
N TYR A 272 -11.67 10.21 -2.13
CA TYR A 272 -11.05 11.50 -1.85
C TYR A 272 -11.35 12.01 -0.43
N SER A 273 -10.40 12.76 0.11
CA SER A 273 -10.60 13.65 1.25
C SER A 273 -11.23 14.96 0.79
N PRO A 274 -11.86 15.77 1.67
CA PRO A 274 -12.39 17.08 1.27
C PRO A 274 -11.38 17.98 0.56
N ALA A 275 -10.09 17.86 0.90
CA ALA A 275 -9.01 18.65 0.27
C ALA A 275 -8.71 18.21 -1.18
N ASP A 276 -9.00 16.97 -1.53
CA ASP A 276 -8.72 16.41 -2.87
C ASP A 276 -9.96 16.34 -3.76
N ARG A 277 -11.12 16.81 -3.27
CA ARG A 277 -12.41 16.70 -3.96
C ARG A 277 -12.35 17.29 -5.36
N GLU A 278 -11.88 18.53 -5.48
CA GLU A 278 -11.81 19.24 -6.76
C GLU A 278 -10.96 18.48 -7.78
N TYR A 279 -9.80 17.95 -7.36
CA TYR A 279 -8.93 17.15 -8.21
C TYR A 279 -9.64 15.88 -8.69
N VAL A 280 -10.24 15.09 -7.78
CA VAL A 280 -10.88 13.82 -8.16
C VAL A 280 -12.09 14.03 -9.04
N GLN A 281 -12.90 15.05 -8.76
CA GLN A 281 -14.03 15.38 -9.60
C GLN A 281 -13.62 15.86 -10.99
N SER A 282 -12.50 16.57 -11.10
CA SER A 282 -11.96 16.99 -12.39
C SER A 282 -11.58 15.83 -13.32
N LEU A 283 -11.36 14.61 -12.78
CA LEU A 283 -11.01 13.42 -13.55
C LEU A 283 -12.21 12.71 -14.19
N ILE A 284 -13.42 12.91 -13.68
CA ILE A 284 -14.58 12.13 -14.13
C ILE A 284 -14.99 12.47 -15.57
N GLN A 285 -14.96 13.75 -15.94
CA GLN A 285 -15.29 14.16 -17.31
C GLN A 285 -14.27 13.72 -18.34
N PRO A 286 -12.92 13.84 -18.12
CA PRO A 286 -11.91 13.24 -18.98
C PRO A 286 -12.10 11.74 -19.17
N LEU A 287 -12.40 10.99 -18.11
CA LEU A 287 -12.65 9.56 -18.20
C LEU A 287 -13.88 9.24 -19.07
N LEU A 288 -14.99 9.97 -18.88
CA LEU A 288 -16.17 9.81 -19.74
C LEU A 288 -15.89 10.17 -21.18
N LEU A 289 -15.22 11.28 -21.43
CA LEU A 289 -14.86 11.70 -22.79
C LEU A 289 -13.99 10.65 -23.45
N LYS A 290 -13.02 10.09 -22.73
CA LYS A 290 -12.18 9.00 -23.20
C LYS A 290 -13.00 7.75 -23.57
N LEU A 291 -14.01 7.41 -22.79
CA LEU A 291 -14.93 6.34 -23.14
C LEU A 291 -15.66 6.67 -24.45
N PHE A 292 -16.28 7.84 -24.58
CA PHE A 292 -16.95 8.24 -25.83
C PHE A 292 -16.06 8.22 -27.05
N MET A 293 -14.80 8.65 -26.89
CA MET A 293 -13.80 8.62 -27.97
C MET A 293 -13.32 7.21 -28.33
N SER A 294 -13.45 6.24 -27.40
CA SER A 294 -12.99 4.87 -27.60
C SER A 294 -14.02 3.97 -28.26
N PHE A 295 -15.28 4.35 -28.24
CA PHE A 295 -16.38 3.56 -28.82
C PHE A 295 -16.87 4.15 -30.13
N PRO A 296 -17.41 3.31 -31.03
CA PRO A 296 -18.16 3.83 -32.17
C PRO A 296 -19.27 4.77 -31.72
N ALA A 297 -19.49 5.85 -32.46
CA ALA A 297 -20.54 6.80 -32.13
C ALA A 297 -21.90 6.11 -32.00
N GLY A 298 -22.66 6.45 -30.97
CA GLY A 298 -23.96 5.82 -30.64
C GLY A 298 -23.87 4.41 -30.01
N LYS A 299 -22.64 3.87 -29.80
CA LYS A 299 -22.45 2.56 -29.18
C LYS A 299 -22.30 2.67 -27.64
N LEU A 300 -22.04 3.86 -27.12
CA LEU A 300 -21.95 4.17 -25.71
C LEU A 300 -23.06 5.14 -25.31
N GLU A 301 -23.76 4.83 -24.24
CA GLU A 301 -24.70 5.74 -23.54
C GLU A 301 -24.18 6.02 -22.13
N ALA A 302 -24.45 7.21 -21.57
CA ALA A 302 -24.03 7.59 -20.23
C ALA A 302 -25.23 7.86 -19.32
N THR A 303 -25.16 7.30 -18.10
CA THR A 303 -25.97 7.67 -16.96
C THR A 303 -25.09 8.44 -15.99
N MET A 304 -25.41 9.70 -15.71
CA MET A 304 -24.63 10.60 -14.88
C MET A 304 -25.40 10.98 -13.62
N ILE A 305 -24.75 10.86 -12.48
CA ILE A 305 -25.31 11.16 -11.15
C ILE A 305 -24.42 12.21 -10.49
N ASP A 306 -25.00 13.38 -10.19
CA ASP A 306 -24.31 14.51 -9.58
C ASP A 306 -25.20 15.15 -8.51
N PRO A 307 -25.19 14.62 -7.29
CA PRO A 307 -26.13 15.03 -6.25
C PRO A 307 -25.84 16.41 -5.66
N LEU A 308 -24.60 16.88 -5.66
CA LEU A 308 -24.21 18.14 -5.02
C LEU A 308 -24.09 19.30 -6.02
N GLU A 309 -23.48 19.07 -7.19
CA GLU A 309 -23.18 20.12 -8.16
C GLU A 309 -24.25 20.23 -9.26
N LEU A 310 -25.32 19.42 -9.17
CA LEU A 310 -26.50 19.48 -10.06
C LEU A 310 -26.15 19.39 -11.57
N GLY A 311 -25.06 18.67 -11.90
CA GLY A 311 -24.59 18.47 -13.27
C GLY A 311 -23.37 19.32 -13.64
N ALA A 312 -22.91 20.22 -12.80
CA ALA A 312 -21.75 21.06 -13.08
C ALA A 312 -20.43 20.26 -13.18
N SER A 313 -20.40 19.03 -12.65
CA SER A 313 -19.27 18.10 -12.80
C SER A 313 -19.11 17.57 -14.23
N PHE A 314 -20.10 17.75 -15.11
CA PHE A 314 -20.12 17.24 -16.48
C PHE A 314 -20.41 18.33 -17.52
N PRO A 315 -19.65 19.44 -17.58
CA PRO A 315 -20.04 20.63 -18.35
C PRO A 315 -20.07 20.42 -19.87
N ASP A 316 -19.33 19.46 -20.38
CA ASP A 316 -19.17 19.25 -21.82
C ASP A 316 -19.90 18.00 -22.38
N ILE A 317 -20.08 16.96 -21.58
CA ILE A 317 -20.73 15.73 -22.01
C ILE A 317 -22.17 15.95 -22.50
N PRO A 318 -23.02 16.80 -21.85
CA PRO A 318 -24.36 17.10 -22.36
C PRO A 318 -24.39 17.70 -23.76
N LYS A 319 -23.31 18.35 -24.20
CA LYS A 319 -23.19 18.92 -25.56
C LYS A 319 -23.19 17.85 -26.66
N LEU A 320 -22.77 16.59 -26.32
CA LEU A 320 -22.91 15.46 -27.23
C LEU A 320 -24.37 15.12 -27.55
N ALA A 321 -25.28 15.57 -26.69
CA ALA A 321 -26.68 15.29 -26.78
C ALA A 321 -27.51 16.47 -27.33
N GLU A 322 -26.88 17.51 -27.85
CA GLU A 322 -27.53 18.62 -28.50
C GLU A 322 -27.93 18.22 -29.93
N GLY A 323 -29.05 17.54 -30.10
CA GLY A 323 -29.50 17.15 -31.42
C GLY A 323 -30.68 16.16 -31.38
N PRO A 324 -31.25 15.80 -32.53
CA PRO A 324 -32.42 14.93 -32.61
C PRO A 324 -32.16 13.49 -32.11
N ASN A 325 -30.89 13.08 -32.03
CA ASN A 325 -30.50 11.76 -31.52
C ASN A 325 -29.94 11.82 -30.07
N SER A 326 -30.17 12.91 -29.35
CA SER A 326 -29.66 13.13 -27.99
C SER A 326 -29.99 12.01 -27.00
N ALA A 327 -31.20 11.45 -27.08
CA ALA A 327 -31.64 10.35 -26.24
C ALA A 327 -30.86 9.03 -26.44
N ARG A 328 -29.96 8.98 -27.45
CA ARG A 328 -29.10 7.83 -27.74
C ARG A 328 -27.71 7.93 -27.12
N ILE A 329 -27.40 9.02 -26.42
CA ILE A 329 -26.06 9.26 -25.92
C ILE A 329 -26.06 9.36 -24.41
N ILE A 330 -26.98 10.13 -23.87
CA ILE A 330 -27.11 10.34 -22.42
C ILE A 330 -28.56 10.15 -22.00
N ASP A 331 -28.78 9.94 -20.71
CA ASP A 331 -30.11 10.02 -20.10
C ASP A 331 -30.70 11.42 -20.32
N THR A 332 -32.00 11.54 -20.19
CA THR A 332 -32.73 12.78 -20.39
C THR A 332 -32.25 13.95 -19.51
N LYS A 333 -31.56 13.63 -18.42
CA LYS A 333 -30.97 14.61 -17.49
C LYS A 333 -29.85 13.98 -16.68
N ILE A 334 -29.07 14.81 -16.01
CA ILE A 334 -28.15 14.39 -14.95
C ILE A 334 -28.96 14.24 -13.66
N TRP A 335 -28.81 13.09 -13.01
CA TRP A 335 -29.60 12.73 -11.83
C TRP A 335 -29.01 13.32 -10.57
N SER A 336 -29.78 14.07 -9.77
CA SER A 336 -29.29 14.74 -8.57
C SER A 336 -30.15 14.49 -7.31
N LYS A 337 -31.44 14.22 -7.48
CA LYS A 337 -32.34 14.00 -6.36
C LYS A 337 -32.38 12.51 -5.99
N GLU A 338 -32.46 12.20 -4.70
CA GLU A 338 -32.45 10.84 -4.17
C GLU A 338 -33.45 9.89 -4.88
N LYS A 339 -34.70 10.30 -5.02
CA LYS A 339 -35.73 9.49 -5.69
C LYS A 339 -35.46 9.30 -7.19
N ASP A 340 -34.92 10.32 -7.84
CA ASP A 340 -34.56 10.24 -9.26
C ASP A 340 -33.34 9.32 -9.46
N ILE A 341 -32.37 9.37 -8.53
CA ILE A 341 -31.19 8.49 -8.50
C ILE A 341 -31.64 7.03 -8.29
N GLU A 342 -32.51 6.77 -7.31
CA GLU A 342 -33.09 5.45 -7.08
C GLU A 342 -33.73 4.90 -8.35
N ASN A 343 -34.59 5.68 -9.01
CA ASN A 343 -35.26 5.28 -10.24
C ASN A 343 -34.29 5.02 -11.40
N ALA A 344 -33.26 5.87 -11.56
CA ALA A 344 -32.25 5.71 -12.60
C ALA A 344 -31.44 4.41 -12.43
N ILE A 345 -31.02 4.14 -11.19
CA ILE A 345 -30.28 2.91 -10.86
C ILE A 345 -31.16 1.68 -11.01
N ALA A 346 -32.42 1.73 -10.55
CA ALA A 346 -33.38 0.63 -10.72
C ALA A 346 -33.66 0.35 -12.22
N THR A 347 -33.84 1.40 -13.04
CA THR A 347 -34.01 1.27 -14.49
C THR A 347 -32.80 0.62 -15.15
N LEU A 348 -31.60 1.04 -14.78
CA LEU A 348 -30.37 0.43 -15.27
C LEU A 348 -30.29 -1.04 -14.87
N ARG A 349 -30.55 -1.37 -13.62
CA ARG A 349 -30.58 -2.75 -13.14
C ARG A 349 -31.58 -3.60 -13.93
N GLN A 350 -32.84 -3.14 -14.12
CA GLN A 350 -33.84 -3.87 -14.88
C GLN A 350 -33.39 -4.14 -16.32
N ARG A 351 -32.77 -3.14 -16.98
CA ARG A 351 -32.19 -3.33 -18.31
C ARG A 351 -31.15 -4.47 -18.32
N LEU A 352 -30.30 -4.52 -17.30
CA LEU A 352 -29.25 -5.52 -17.17
C LEU A 352 -29.85 -6.93 -16.97
N GLU A 353 -30.90 -7.07 -16.18
CA GLU A 353 -31.62 -8.33 -16.01
C GLU A 353 -32.18 -8.82 -17.34
N ASN A 354 -32.80 -7.95 -18.13
CA ASN A 354 -33.29 -8.26 -19.45
C ASN A 354 -32.18 -8.71 -20.41
N MET A 355 -31.02 -8.05 -20.37
CA MET A 355 -29.85 -8.44 -21.18
C MET A 355 -29.30 -9.80 -20.77
N THR A 356 -29.26 -10.12 -19.48
CA THR A 356 -28.84 -11.43 -18.99
C THR A 356 -29.78 -12.54 -19.48
N GLN A 357 -31.07 -12.28 -19.49
CA GLN A 357 -32.04 -13.22 -20.04
C GLN A 357 -31.87 -13.44 -21.55
N ALA A 358 -31.55 -12.37 -22.31
CA ALA A 358 -31.42 -12.42 -23.76
C ALA A 358 -30.13 -13.09 -24.25
N TYR A 359 -29.02 -12.92 -23.55
CA TYR A 359 -27.70 -13.35 -24.00
C TYR A 359 -27.06 -14.46 -23.16
N GLY A 360 -27.51 -14.67 -21.91
CA GLY A 360 -26.85 -15.59 -20.98
C GLY A 360 -25.36 -15.28 -20.86
N ASP A 361 -24.51 -16.29 -21.10
CA ASP A 361 -23.05 -16.18 -21.05
C ASP A 361 -22.37 -15.72 -22.37
N ASP A 362 -23.15 -15.41 -23.41
CA ASP A 362 -22.61 -14.94 -24.69
C ASP A 362 -22.28 -13.46 -24.63
N HIS A 363 -21.18 -13.17 -23.92
CA HIS A 363 -20.69 -11.80 -23.74
C HIS A 363 -20.24 -11.13 -25.03
N GLU A 364 -19.69 -11.90 -25.99
CA GLU A 364 -19.17 -11.35 -27.24
C GLU A 364 -20.30 -10.86 -28.15
N SER A 365 -21.34 -11.66 -28.35
CA SER A 365 -22.53 -11.26 -29.13
C SER A 365 -23.22 -10.06 -28.50
N ARG A 366 -23.31 -10.02 -27.17
CA ARG A 366 -23.87 -8.88 -26.46
C ARG A 366 -23.08 -7.61 -26.70
N LEU A 367 -21.76 -7.61 -26.48
CA LEU A 367 -20.90 -6.43 -26.69
C LEU A 367 -20.97 -5.94 -28.15
N LYS A 368 -21.17 -6.84 -29.13
CA LYS A 368 -21.31 -6.47 -30.52
C LYS A 368 -22.68 -5.86 -30.85
N LYS A 369 -23.75 -6.35 -30.25
CA LYS A 369 -25.14 -6.00 -30.61
C LYS A 369 -25.71 -4.89 -29.73
N GLU A 370 -25.48 -4.95 -28.42
CA GLU A 370 -26.07 -4.02 -27.45
C GLU A 370 -25.27 -2.73 -27.31
N VAL A 371 -25.97 -1.68 -26.88
CA VAL A 371 -25.37 -0.40 -26.48
C VAL A 371 -24.76 -0.55 -25.10
N ILE A 372 -23.51 -0.14 -24.97
CA ILE A 372 -22.74 -0.17 -23.71
C ILE A 372 -23.11 1.06 -22.87
N ARG A 373 -23.18 0.91 -21.56
CA ARG A 373 -23.55 2.00 -20.65
C ARG A 373 -22.35 2.43 -19.80
N ALA A 374 -22.07 3.73 -19.75
CA ALA A 374 -21.20 4.34 -18.75
C ALA A 374 -22.07 4.85 -17.59
N LEU A 375 -21.78 4.42 -16.37
CA LEU A 375 -22.36 4.94 -15.15
C LEU A 375 -21.31 5.78 -14.42
N ALA A 376 -21.54 7.09 -14.34
CA ALA A 376 -20.63 8.03 -13.70
C ALA A 376 -21.34 8.67 -12.48
N ILE A 377 -20.72 8.55 -11.31
CA ILE A 377 -21.27 8.99 -10.03
C ILE A 377 -20.27 9.92 -9.35
N THR A 378 -20.70 11.14 -9.02
CA THR A 378 -19.93 12.07 -8.18
C THR A 378 -20.45 12.02 -6.73
N ASP A 379 -19.58 12.39 -5.80
CA ASP A 379 -19.91 12.55 -4.37
C ASP A 379 -20.63 11.34 -3.72
N PHE A 380 -20.36 10.13 -4.21
CA PHE A 380 -20.91 8.92 -3.59
C PHE A 380 -20.53 8.85 -2.10
N PRO A 381 -21.44 8.47 -1.19
CA PRO A 381 -22.78 7.92 -1.38
C PRO A 381 -23.92 8.95 -1.24
N VAL A 382 -23.67 10.21 -1.42
CA VAL A 382 -24.71 11.25 -1.27
C VAL A 382 -25.87 10.99 -2.25
N GLY A 383 -27.10 11.08 -1.76
CA GLY A 383 -28.31 10.85 -2.55
C GLY A 383 -28.65 9.37 -2.81
N PHE A 384 -27.92 8.42 -2.20
CA PHE A 384 -28.22 6.99 -2.31
C PHE A 384 -28.91 6.46 -1.05
N ASN A 385 -30.12 5.96 -1.20
CA ASN A 385 -30.81 5.21 -0.15
C ASN A 385 -30.44 3.71 -0.19
N ASP A 386 -30.95 2.94 0.77
CA ASP A 386 -30.62 1.51 0.91
C ASP A 386 -31.04 0.65 -0.33
N THR A 387 -32.10 1.06 -1.05
CA THR A 387 -32.56 0.40 -2.28
C THR A 387 -31.59 0.68 -3.43
N ALA A 388 -31.26 1.96 -3.66
CA ALA A 388 -30.32 2.36 -4.70
C ALA A 388 -28.91 1.75 -4.47
N LEU A 389 -28.48 1.60 -3.20
CA LEU A 389 -27.21 0.94 -2.86
C LEU A 389 -27.21 -0.55 -3.21
N LYS A 390 -28.30 -1.28 -2.95
CA LYS A 390 -28.41 -2.70 -3.31
C LYS A 390 -28.40 -2.88 -4.83
N ASP A 391 -29.11 -2.03 -5.55
CA ASP A 391 -29.16 -2.06 -6.99
C ASP A 391 -27.81 -1.68 -7.62
N LEU A 392 -27.13 -0.66 -7.08
CA LEU A 392 -25.76 -0.30 -7.47
C LEU A 392 -24.80 -1.44 -7.25
N HIS A 393 -24.87 -2.12 -6.11
CA HIS A 393 -24.04 -3.31 -5.83
C HIS A 393 -24.26 -4.40 -6.89
N ALA A 394 -25.52 -4.70 -7.22
CA ALA A 394 -25.83 -5.69 -8.25
C ALA A 394 -25.26 -5.30 -9.63
N ILE A 395 -25.34 -4.01 -9.98
CA ILE A 395 -24.76 -3.48 -11.22
C ILE A 395 -23.24 -3.63 -11.22
N VAL A 396 -22.56 -3.16 -10.17
CA VAL A 396 -21.09 -3.18 -10.08
C VAL A 396 -20.56 -4.61 -10.11
N ARG A 397 -21.16 -5.51 -9.34
CA ARG A 397 -20.77 -6.94 -9.31
C ARG A 397 -20.87 -7.62 -10.67
N ASN A 398 -21.85 -7.25 -11.47
CA ASN A 398 -22.11 -7.85 -12.76
C ASN A 398 -21.72 -6.94 -13.95
N SER A 399 -20.98 -5.86 -13.70
CA SER A 399 -20.64 -4.84 -14.71
C SER A 399 -19.95 -5.44 -15.95
N ALA A 400 -19.04 -6.39 -15.74
CA ALA A 400 -18.38 -7.14 -16.80
C ALA A 400 -19.38 -7.89 -17.67
N ALA A 401 -20.25 -8.69 -17.05
CA ALA A 401 -21.26 -9.46 -17.73
C ALA A 401 -22.28 -8.59 -18.46
N LEU A 402 -22.44 -7.35 -18.09
CA LEU A 402 -23.53 -6.47 -18.52
C LEU A 402 -23.09 -5.36 -19.47
N GLY A 403 -21.78 -5.26 -19.76
CA GLY A 403 -21.23 -4.19 -20.60
C GLY A 403 -21.45 -2.80 -19.99
N VAL A 404 -21.26 -2.67 -18.68
CA VAL A 404 -21.36 -1.38 -17.98
C VAL A 404 -19.96 -0.93 -17.54
N CYS A 405 -19.60 0.30 -17.90
CA CYS A 405 -18.42 0.96 -17.40
C CYS A 405 -18.83 1.80 -16.18
N VAL A 406 -18.26 1.54 -15.01
CA VAL A 406 -18.63 2.21 -13.75
C VAL A 406 -17.50 3.11 -13.28
N ILE A 407 -17.77 4.39 -13.07
CA ILE A 407 -16.83 5.39 -12.53
C ILE A 407 -17.49 6.06 -11.34
N ILE A 408 -16.92 5.91 -10.15
CA ILE A 408 -17.45 6.43 -8.91
C ILE A 408 -16.41 7.33 -8.23
N CYS A 409 -16.76 8.58 -7.95
CA CYS A 409 -16.02 9.47 -7.06
C CYS A 409 -16.68 9.45 -5.68
N ALA A 410 -15.95 9.04 -4.64
CA ALA A 410 -16.49 8.83 -3.31
C ALA A 410 -15.79 9.67 -2.24
N ASN A 411 -16.59 10.33 -1.42
CA ASN A 411 -16.10 11.04 -0.23
C ASN A 411 -15.73 10.03 0.86
N ASP A 412 -14.48 10.03 1.32
CA ASP A 412 -13.97 9.10 2.34
C ASP A 412 -14.78 9.14 3.63
N ALA A 413 -15.11 10.35 4.13
CA ALA A 413 -15.82 10.50 5.39
C ALA A 413 -17.26 9.96 5.32
N GLU A 414 -17.95 10.20 4.20
CA GLU A 414 -19.30 9.69 3.97
C GLU A 414 -19.29 8.17 3.70
N LEU A 415 -18.28 7.69 3.00
CA LEU A 415 -18.10 6.25 2.75
C LEU A 415 -17.84 5.48 4.06
N GLU A 416 -17.05 6.02 4.98
CA GLU A 416 -16.82 5.40 6.29
C GLU A 416 -18.08 5.40 7.17
N LYS A 417 -18.92 6.46 7.11
CA LYS A 417 -20.23 6.45 7.77
C LYS A 417 -21.15 5.37 7.20
N LEU A 418 -21.14 5.22 5.87
CA LEU A 418 -21.93 4.20 5.20
C LEU A 418 -21.43 2.79 5.56
N LYS A 419 -20.12 2.58 5.66
CA LYS A 419 -19.52 1.32 6.12
C LYS A 419 -19.97 0.94 7.52
N GLN A 420 -20.11 1.90 8.43
CA GLN A 420 -20.62 1.64 9.78
C GLN A 420 -22.08 1.17 9.76
N LYS A 421 -22.88 1.66 8.83
CA LYS A 421 -24.30 1.31 8.69
C LYS A 421 -24.51 0.02 7.86
N ASN A 422 -23.78 -0.13 6.75
CA ASN A 422 -23.97 -1.15 5.71
C ASN A 422 -22.64 -1.82 5.31
N GLY A 423 -21.81 -2.21 6.29
CA GLY A 423 -20.41 -2.61 6.09
C GLY A 423 -20.17 -3.69 5.03
N ASN A 424 -20.99 -4.74 5.02
CA ASN A 424 -20.86 -5.82 4.05
C ASN A 424 -21.08 -5.34 2.62
N LEU A 425 -22.14 -4.54 2.38
CA LEU A 425 -22.50 -4.05 1.05
C LEU A 425 -21.43 -3.13 0.46
N VAL A 426 -20.90 -2.23 1.29
CA VAL A 426 -19.82 -1.32 0.87
C VAL A 426 -18.52 -2.06 0.59
N ALA A 427 -18.19 -3.07 1.42
CA ALA A 427 -17.02 -3.91 1.20
C ALA A 427 -17.14 -4.71 -0.12
N GLU A 428 -18.32 -5.24 -0.42
CA GLU A 428 -18.59 -5.98 -1.66
C GLU A 428 -18.52 -5.07 -2.90
N ILE A 429 -19.01 -3.83 -2.82
CA ILE A 429 -18.83 -2.83 -3.89
C ILE A 429 -17.34 -2.56 -4.11
N ALA A 430 -16.59 -2.30 -3.04
CA ALA A 430 -15.15 -2.02 -3.14
C ALA A 430 -14.34 -3.19 -3.71
N GLN A 431 -14.71 -4.44 -3.39
CA GLN A 431 -14.07 -5.63 -3.96
C GLN A 431 -14.35 -5.84 -5.45
N SER A 432 -15.46 -5.29 -5.95
CA SER A 432 -15.89 -5.44 -7.35
C SER A 432 -15.36 -4.33 -8.27
N VAL A 433 -14.59 -3.37 -7.75
CA VAL A 433 -14.06 -2.22 -8.49
C VAL A 433 -12.56 -2.06 -8.23
N VAL A 434 -11.86 -1.37 -9.13
CA VAL A 434 -10.48 -0.92 -8.85
C VAL A 434 -10.57 0.29 -7.93
N GLU A 435 -10.29 0.08 -6.64
CA GLU A 435 -10.31 1.13 -5.64
C GLU A 435 -9.02 1.94 -5.66
N THR A 436 -9.15 3.25 -5.71
CA THR A 436 -8.05 4.21 -5.64
C THR A 436 -8.37 5.31 -4.64
N LYS A 437 -7.35 5.91 -4.03
CA LYS A 437 -7.50 7.01 -3.08
C LYS A 437 -6.60 8.18 -3.47
N ALA A 438 -7.16 9.39 -3.51
CA ALA A 438 -6.36 10.59 -3.71
C ALA A 438 -5.39 10.81 -2.53
N ALA A 439 -4.14 11.09 -2.84
CA ALA A 439 -3.07 11.28 -1.86
C ALA A 439 -2.38 12.64 -2.00
N GLY A 440 -3.09 13.66 -2.47
CA GLY A 440 -2.49 14.91 -2.88
C GLY A 440 -1.62 14.73 -4.14
N LYS A 441 -0.94 15.78 -4.59
CA LYS A 441 0.01 15.71 -5.73
C LYS A 441 -0.58 15.16 -7.04
N LYS A 442 -1.90 15.23 -7.22
CA LYS A 442 -2.59 14.74 -8.43
C LYS A 442 -2.29 13.25 -8.75
N MET A 443 -2.27 12.42 -7.73
CA MET A 443 -2.08 10.98 -7.85
C MET A 443 -3.18 10.22 -7.09
N MET A 444 -3.59 9.09 -7.67
CA MET A 444 -4.55 8.17 -7.06
C MET A 444 -3.80 6.91 -6.58
N ILE A 445 -3.65 6.73 -5.27
CA ILE A 445 -3.00 5.55 -4.70
C ILE A 445 -3.86 4.30 -4.92
N VAL A 446 -3.25 3.21 -5.34
CA VAL A 446 -3.90 1.92 -5.60
C VAL A 446 -3.61 0.94 -4.47
N GLY A 447 -4.66 0.37 -3.88
CA GLY A 447 -4.60 -0.67 -2.85
C GLY A 447 -4.36 -0.17 -1.42
N ASP A 448 -4.53 -1.08 -0.46
CA ASP A 448 -4.41 -0.79 0.96
C ASP A 448 -2.97 -0.49 1.39
N ASN A 449 -2.81 0.60 2.16
CA ASN A 449 -1.65 0.96 3.00
C ASN A 449 -0.25 1.02 2.37
N ARG A 450 -0.10 1.00 1.05
CA ARG A 450 1.22 1.10 0.44
C ARG A 450 1.26 2.28 -0.52
N GLU A 451 1.56 3.44 0.01
CA GLU A 451 1.64 4.76 -0.67
C GLU A 451 2.60 4.82 -1.88
N ARG A 452 3.04 3.66 -2.39
CA ARG A 452 4.03 3.58 -3.47
C ARG A 452 3.46 3.21 -4.83
N MET A 453 2.26 2.62 -4.88
CA MET A 453 1.56 2.37 -6.15
C MET A 453 0.48 3.40 -6.36
N PHE A 454 0.43 3.94 -7.56
CA PHE A 454 -0.56 4.95 -7.92
C PHE A 454 -1.07 4.73 -9.35
N LEU A 455 -2.27 5.21 -9.59
CA LEU A 455 -2.85 5.38 -10.91
C LEU A 455 -2.82 6.87 -11.25
N ARG A 456 -2.12 7.24 -12.31
CA ARG A 456 -2.17 8.58 -12.90
C ARG A 456 -3.16 8.54 -14.05
N ILE A 457 -4.33 9.09 -13.81
CA ILE A 457 -5.36 9.20 -14.83
C ILE A 457 -4.93 10.27 -15.83
N ASP A 458 -5.10 9.98 -17.11
CA ASP A 458 -4.78 10.91 -18.17
C ASP A 458 -5.77 12.08 -18.12
N GLU A 459 -5.27 13.28 -17.79
CA GLU A 459 -6.07 14.51 -17.74
C GLU A 459 -6.52 14.97 -19.15
N MET A 460 -5.98 14.35 -20.21
CA MET A 460 -6.32 14.60 -21.61
C MET A 460 -6.28 16.10 -22.01
N THR A 461 -5.30 16.83 -21.50
CA THR A 461 -5.18 18.28 -21.69
C THR A 461 -5.25 18.68 -23.17
N ASP A 462 -4.53 17.98 -24.03
CA ASP A 462 -4.53 18.21 -25.48
C ASP A 462 -5.91 17.99 -26.12
N VAL A 463 -6.67 17.03 -25.58
CA VAL A 463 -8.04 16.74 -26.02
C VAL A 463 -8.98 17.83 -25.53
N PHE A 464 -8.79 18.35 -24.31
CA PHE A 464 -9.60 19.42 -23.77
C PHE A 464 -9.43 20.74 -24.53
N GLU A 465 -8.23 21.03 -25.04
CA GLU A 465 -8.02 22.19 -25.92
C GLU A 465 -8.82 22.09 -27.23
N ARG A 466 -9.02 20.87 -27.75
CA ARG A 466 -9.75 20.59 -29.00
C ARG A 466 -11.08 19.90 -28.81
N LYS A 467 -11.59 19.86 -27.57
CA LYS A 467 -12.82 19.14 -27.22
C LYS A 467 -14.02 19.51 -28.08
N GLY A 468 -14.17 20.77 -28.45
CA GLY A 468 -15.27 21.22 -29.30
C GLY A 468 -15.29 20.53 -30.65
N THR A 469 -14.13 20.35 -31.28
CA THR A 469 -14.01 19.65 -32.56
C THR A 469 -14.33 18.16 -32.41
N ILE A 470 -13.80 17.50 -31.38
CA ILE A 470 -14.03 16.08 -31.12
C ILE A 470 -15.51 15.81 -30.81
N LEU A 471 -16.12 16.60 -29.94
CA LEU A 471 -17.53 16.47 -29.61
C LEU A 471 -18.41 16.67 -30.85
N THR A 472 -18.09 17.65 -31.68
CA THR A 472 -18.79 17.89 -32.94
C THR A 472 -18.66 16.72 -33.90
N GLN A 473 -17.48 16.11 -34.03
CA GLN A 473 -17.28 14.90 -34.84
C GLN A 473 -18.13 13.73 -34.36
N ILE A 474 -18.13 13.45 -33.06
CA ILE A 474 -18.94 12.37 -32.48
C ILE A 474 -20.43 12.64 -32.73
N SER A 475 -20.90 13.87 -32.45
CA SER A 475 -22.30 14.26 -32.67
C SER A 475 -22.70 14.15 -34.14
N SER A 476 -21.85 14.64 -35.04
CA SER A 476 -22.11 14.56 -36.49
C SER A 476 -22.24 13.13 -37.00
N VAL A 477 -21.37 12.19 -36.51
CA VAL A 477 -21.51 10.78 -36.86
C VAL A 477 -22.82 10.21 -36.33
N ILE A 478 -23.21 10.56 -35.11
CA ILE A 478 -24.47 10.10 -34.50
C ILE A 478 -25.69 10.65 -35.27
N GLU A 479 -25.65 11.90 -35.71
CA GLU A 479 -26.72 12.51 -36.52
C GLU A 479 -26.86 11.83 -37.89
N HIS A 480 -25.75 11.41 -38.49
CA HIS A 480 -25.75 10.71 -39.76
C HIS A 480 -25.97 9.20 -39.66
N MET A 481 -26.03 8.64 -38.45
CA MET A 481 -26.38 7.22 -38.27
C MET A 481 -27.78 6.99 -38.85
N GLN A 482 -27.83 6.24 -39.95
CA GLN A 482 -29.10 5.78 -40.47
C GLN A 482 -29.81 4.95 -39.40
N LEU A 483 -31.05 5.31 -39.13
CA LEU A 483 -31.95 4.46 -38.34
C LEU A 483 -31.97 3.11 -39.04
N LYS A 484 -31.59 2.04 -38.35
CA LYS A 484 -31.80 0.69 -38.85
C LYS A 484 -33.31 0.52 -39.02
N ILE A 485 -33.78 0.62 -40.24
CA ILE A 485 -35.18 0.39 -40.55
C ILE A 485 -35.34 -1.13 -40.61
N GLU A 486 -35.92 -1.70 -39.56
CA GLU A 486 -36.38 -3.09 -39.62
C GLU A 486 -37.67 -3.10 -40.43
N HIS A 487 -37.71 -3.96 -41.44
CA HIS A 487 -38.91 -4.14 -42.20
C HIS A 487 -39.98 -4.81 -41.34
N PHE A 488 -41.20 -4.34 -41.43
CA PHE A 488 -42.34 -4.86 -40.69
C PHE A 488 -42.47 -6.40 -40.82
N ASP A 489 -42.36 -6.91 -42.02
CA ASP A 489 -42.39 -8.34 -42.30
C ASP A 489 -41.28 -9.15 -41.61
N SER A 490 -40.12 -8.55 -41.34
CA SER A 490 -39.02 -9.23 -40.63
C SER A 490 -39.26 -9.33 -39.12
N MET A 491 -40.00 -8.37 -38.55
CA MET A 491 -40.34 -8.37 -37.13
C MET A 491 -41.50 -9.26 -36.75
N PHE A 492 -42.45 -9.42 -37.66
CA PHE A 492 -43.76 -10.06 -37.37
C PHE A 492 -44.13 -11.17 -38.33
N LYS A 493 -43.19 -11.72 -39.07
CA LYS A 493 -43.41 -12.67 -40.18
C LYS A 493 -44.25 -13.89 -39.78
N GLU A 494 -44.06 -14.41 -38.59
CA GLU A 494 -44.77 -15.60 -38.13
C GLU A 494 -46.20 -15.24 -37.61
N ASP A 495 -46.35 -14.07 -37.00
CA ASP A 495 -47.64 -13.66 -36.41
C ASP A 495 -48.64 -13.13 -37.44
N ILE A 496 -48.17 -12.44 -38.49
CA ILE A 496 -49.06 -11.82 -39.48
C ILE A 496 -49.64 -12.83 -40.47
N TYR A 497 -48.86 -13.82 -40.83
CA TYR A 497 -49.28 -14.80 -41.84
C TYR A 497 -49.96 -16.04 -41.25
N ASP A 498 -50.03 -16.14 -39.90
CA ASP A 498 -50.79 -17.19 -39.23
C ASP A 498 -52.26 -16.76 -39.12
N SER A 499 -53.11 -17.38 -39.95
CA SER A 499 -54.57 -17.12 -39.97
C SER A 499 -55.26 -17.39 -38.62
N ASN A 500 -54.64 -18.17 -37.74
CA ASN A 500 -55.17 -18.42 -36.41
C ASN A 500 -55.08 -17.17 -35.51
N ASN A 501 -54.18 -16.26 -35.79
CA ASN A 501 -53.99 -15.04 -35.03
C ASN A 501 -54.96 -13.91 -35.46
N TRP A 502 -55.59 -14.01 -36.64
CA TRP A 502 -56.44 -12.93 -37.17
C TRP A 502 -57.76 -12.73 -36.40
N PHE A 503 -58.21 -13.73 -35.66
CA PHE A 503 -59.48 -13.72 -34.94
C PHE A 503 -59.35 -13.91 -33.43
N THR A 504 -58.14 -13.97 -32.91
CA THR A 504 -57.87 -14.02 -31.47
C THR A 504 -57.87 -12.63 -30.85
N GLY A 505 -59.03 -11.98 -30.86
CA GLY A 505 -59.18 -10.64 -30.26
C GLY A 505 -59.44 -10.75 -28.76
N ASN A 506 -58.72 -9.93 -27.98
CA ASN A 506 -59.11 -9.64 -26.60
C ASN A 506 -60.01 -8.41 -26.60
N HIS A 507 -61.25 -8.52 -26.13
CA HIS A 507 -62.22 -7.43 -26.08
C HIS A 507 -61.86 -6.33 -25.05
N GLU A 508 -60.86 -6.56 -24.19
CA GLU A 508 -60.47 -5.68 -23.12
C GLU A 508 -59.25 -4.79 -23.46
N GLU A 509 -58.36 -5.27 -24.35
CA GLU A 509 -57.16 -4.50 -24.76
C GLU A 509 -56.80 -4.74 -26.22
N ILE A 510 -56.20 -3.74 -26.83
CA ILE A 510 -55.54 -3.81 -28.12
C ILE A 510 -54.03 -3.63 -27.87
N ALA A 511 -53.22 -4.66 -28.09
CA ALA A 511 -51.77 -4.64 -27.90
C ALA A 511 -51.08 -4.77 -29.25
N ILE A 512 -50.70 -3.64 -29.84
CA ILE A 512 -50.12 -3.60 -31.19
C ILE A 512 -48.58 -3.49 -31.06
N PRO A 513 -47.81 -4.41 -31.67
CA PRO A 513 -46.36 -4.28 -31.76
C PRO A 513 -45.97 -3.09 -32.64
N ILE A 514 -45.17 -2.19 -32.11
CA ILE A 514 -44.74 -0.94 -32.80
C ILE A 514 -43.24 -0.88 -33.08
N GLY A 515 -42.47 -1.84 -32.62
CA GLY A 515 -41.03 -1.86 -32.83
C GLY A 515 -40.32 -2.88 -31.96
N ILE A 516 -38.97 -2.91 -32.08
CA ILE A 516 -38.10 -3.74 -31.25
C ILE A 516 -37.20 -2.83 -30.43
N LYS A 517 -37.07 -3.09 -29.14
CA LYS A 517 -36.14 -2.45 -28.24
C LYS A 517 -35.00 -3.44 -27.89
N GLY A 518 -33.75 -3.02 -28.08
CA GLY A 518 -32.61 -3.92 -27.90
C GLY A 518 -32.54 -5.02 -28.96
N ALA A 519 -32.13 -6.23 -28.59
CA ALA A 519 -31.93 -7.31 -29.54
C ALA A 519 -33.26 -7.92 -30.03
N ASN A 520 -34.23 -8.18 -29.15
CA ASN A 520 -35.44 -8.92 -29.49
C ASN A 520 -36.68 -8.52 -28.67
N THR A 521 -36.67 -7.45 -27.91
CA THR A 521 -37.82 -7.07 -27.08
C THR A 521 -38.84 -6.31 -27.92
N ILE A 522 -39.95 -6.93 -28.24
CA ILE A 522 -41.04 -6.29 -28.96
C ILE A 522 -41.70 -5.25 -28.06
N VAL A 523 -41.71 -3.99 -28.51
CA VAL A 523 -42.45 -2.90 -27.88
C VAL A 523 -43.85 -2.85 -28.43
N LYS A 524 -44.83 -2.96 -27.55
CA LYS A 524 -46.24 -2.90 -27.90
C LYS A 524 -46.87 -1.61 -27.46
N MET A 525 -47.73 -1.04 -28.30
CA MET A 525 -48.66 0.02 -27.89
C MET A 525 -49.93 -0.68 -27.40
N VAL A 526 -50.31 -0.42 -26.15
CA VAL A 526 -51.47 -1.06 -25.53
C VAL A 526 -52.55 -0.02 -25.32
N LEU A 527 -53.76 -0.31 -25.81
CA LEU A 527 -54.96 0.48 -25.59
C LEU A 527 -56.02 -0.39 -24.97
N GLY A 528 -56.72 0.08 -23.95
CA GLY A 528 -57.79 -0.69 -23.29
C GLY A 528 -57.54 -0.84 -21.79
N ARG A 529 -58.02 -1.93 -21.17
CA ARG A 529 -57.94 -2.21 -19.73
C ARG A 529 -56.86 -3.18 -19.33
N GLY A 530 -55.88 -3.40 -20.19
CA GLY A 530 -54.76 -4.33 -19.92
C GLY A 530 -53.68 -3.71 -19.04
N GLY A 531 -52.98 -4.53 -18.24
CA GLY A 531 -51.78 -4.12 -17.49
C GLY A 531 -51.98 -3.17 -16.33
N GLY A 532 -53.23 -2.95 -15.86
CA GLY A 532 -53.54 -2.09 -14.70
C GLY A 532 -53.73 -0.61 -15.04
N SER A 533 -53.73 -0.24 -16.32
CA SER A 533 -54.12 1.11 -16.78
C SER A 533 -55.33 1.03 -17.69
N THR A 534 -56.14 2.12 -17.70
CA THR A 534 -57.30 2.31 -18.57
C THR A 534 -56.96 3.40 -19.59
N GLU A 535 -56.15 3.04 -20.59
CA GLU A 535 -55.74 3.98 -21.62
C GLU A 535 -56.54 3.73 -22.91
N HIS A 536 -57.49 4.65 -23.17
CA HIS A 536 -58.37 4.51 -24.35
C HIS A 536 -57.97 5.42 -25.50
N HIS A 537 -57.01 6.33 -25.26
CA HIS A 537 -56.59 7.32 -26.25
C HIS A 537 -55.06 7.43 -26.33
N ALA A 538 -54.52 7.62 -27.51
CA ALA A 538 -53.12 7.88 -27.73
C ALA A 538 -52.94 9.15 -28.57
N LEU A 539 -51.98 10.00 -28.23
CA LEU A 539 -51.60 11.16 -29.02
C LEU A 539 -50.25 10.88 -29.73
N ILE A 540 -50.25 10.95 -31.05
CA ILE A 540 -49.05 10.84 -31.87
C ILE A 540 -48.69 12.23 -32.39
N ALA A 541 -47.59 12.78 -31.88
CA ALA A 541 -47.09 14.09 -32.27
C ALA A 541 -45.71 13.99 -32.91
N GLY A 542 -45.38 14.85 -33.85
CA GLY A 542 -44.07 14.92 -34.48
C GLY A 542 -44.07 15.90 -35.66
N GLN A 543 -42.90 16.33 -36.09
CA GLN A 543 -42.73 17.22 -37.26
C GLN A 543 -43.13 16.52 -38.58
N THR A 544 -43.28 17.28 -39.65
CA THR A 544 -43.49 16.73 -40.98
C THR A 544 -42.27 15.88 -41.40
N GLY A 545 -42.52 14.69 -41.86
CA GLY A 545 -41.46 13.72 -42.20
C GLY A 545 -40.97 12.83 -41.05
N ALA A 546 -41.50 13.00 -39.81
CA ALA A 546 -41.09 12.21 -38.64
C ALA A 546 -41.67 10.76 -38.61
N GLY A 547 -42.29 10.29 -39.67
CA GLY A 547 -42.80 8.90 -39.78
C GLY A 547 -44.18 8.69 -39.10
N LYS A 548 -44.97 9.74 -38.78
CA LYS A 548 -46.30 9.60 -38.18
C LYS A 548 -47.23 8.71 -39.02
N SER A 549 -47.28 8.96 -40.33
CA SER A 549 -48.09 8.19 -41.25
C SER A 549 -47.65 6.72 -41.34
N THR A 550 -46.33 6.49 -41.30
CA THR A 550 -45.76 5.13 -41.28
C THR A 550 -46.18 4.40 -40.02
N LEU A 551 -46.10 5.06 -38.85
CA LEU A 551 -46.55 4.47 -37.58
C LEU A 551 -48.04 4.16 -37.61
N LEU A 552 -48.86 5.10 -38.12
CA LEU A 552 -50.31 4.84 -38.27
C LEU A 552 -50.61 3.66 -39.19
N HIS A 553 -49.88 3.53 -40.30
CA HIS A 553 -50.03 2.33 -41.18
C HIS A 553 -49.65 1.06 -40.41
N THR A 554 -48.53 1.07 -39.64
CA THR A 554 -48.13 -0.08 -38.81
C THR A 554 -49.19 -0.45 -37.78
N LEU A 555 -49.93 0.55 -37.23
CA LEU A 555 -50.99 0.33 -36.24
C LEU A 555 -52.28 -0.23 -36.87
N ILE A 556 -52.49 -0.02 -38.17
CA ILE A 556 -53.71 -0.46 -38.89
C ILE A 556 -53.54 -1.83 -39.50
N MET A 557 -52.32 -2.18 -39.90
CA MET A 557 -52.01 -3.52 -40.45
C MET A 557 -52.02 -4.59 -39.38
#